data_7d5ac4554ce483edefc0479a3dda0fd2
#
_entry.id   7d5ac4554ce483edefc0479a3dda0fd2
#
_cell.length_a   1.000
_cell.length_b   1.000
_cell.length_c   1.000
_cell.angle_alpha   90.00
_cell.angle_beta   90.00
_cell.angle_gamma   90.00
#
_symmetry.space_group_name_H-M   'P 1'
#
loop_
_entity.id
_entity.type
_entity.pdbx_description
1 polymer ?
#
loop_
_entity_poly.entity_id
_entity_poly.type
_entity_poly.pdbx_seq_one_letter_code
_entity_poly.pdbx_strand_id
1 'polypeptide(L)'
;MDSELNLRLLGMLVQSSYLMQTREKYRGQGWLLILLHLYGSLTQRELIELTGRRSATLSEQLDGMEKSGLILRSKNAQDKRNIDVILTEQGQALYNVVDTFFVSHIPDTAQITAMGDKAINALTLAFPVQISTIPQV
;
A
#
# COMPACT_ATOMS: atom_id res chain seq x y z
N MET A 1 -21.59 18.01 -7.66
CA MET A 1 -21.99 16.96 -6.99
C MET A 1 -20.97 16.68 -6.00
N ASP A 2 -21.05 16.30 -5.06
CA ASP A 2 -20.34 15.60 -4.07
C ASP A 2 -18.94 16.07 -3.75
N SER A 3 -18.74 17.39 -3.77
CA SER A 3 -17.58 17.98 -3.11
C SER A 3 -17.53 17.58 -1.64
N GLU A 4 -18.70 17.40 -1.00
CA GLU A 4 -18.78 16.89 0.36
C GLU A 4 -18.28 15.44 0.47
N LEU A 5 -18.71 14.57 -0.45
CA LEU A 5 -18.24 13.17 -0.47
C LEU A 5 -16.75 13.09 -0.77
N ASN A 6 -16.25 13.91 -1.68
CA ASN A 6 -14.82 13.96 -1.99
C ASN A 6 -14.00 14.44 -0.80
N LEU A 7 -14.49 15.44 -0.07
CA LEU A 7 -13.83 15.92 1.14
C LEU A 7 -13.82 14.86 2.23
N ARG A 8 -14.93 14.12 2.40
CA ARG A 8 -14.98 13.01 3.36
C ARG A 8 -13.99 11.91 2.99
N LEU A 9 -13.94 11.53 1.72
CA LEU A 9 -12.99 10.52 1.27
C LEU A 9 -11.55 10.96 1.49
N LEU A 10 -11.24 12.20 1.12
CA LEU A 10 -9.91 12.76 1.34
C LEU A 10 -9.57 12.79 2.83
N GLY A 11 -10.50 13.21 3.69
CA GLY A 11 -10.30 13.20 5.13
C GLY A 11 -10.05 11.81 5.69
N MET A 12 -10.79 10.81 5.20
CA MET A 12 -10.59 9.42 5.60
C MET A 12 -9.23 8.87 5.16
N LEU A 13 -8.81 9.20 3.94
CA LEU A 13 -7.48 8.82 3.43
C LEU A 13 -6.37 9.45 4.28
N VAL A 14 -6.49 10.73 4.58
CA VAL A 14 -5.51 11.45 5.41
C VAL A 14 -5.47 10.86 6.82
N GLN A 15 -6.63 10.62 7.43
CA GLN A 15 -6.71 10.03 8.75
C GLN A 15 -6.14 8.61 8.79
N SER A 16 -6.45 7.80 7.80
CA SER A 16 -5.94 6.43 7.69
C SER A 16 -4.41 6.44 7.54
N SER A 17 -3.89 7.32 6.69
CA SER A 17 -2.45 7.48 6.52
C SER A 17 -1.77 7.90 7.83
N TYR A 18 -2.36 8.84 8.55
CA TYR A 18 -1.86 9.29 9.84
C TYR A 18 -1.82 8.14 10.87
N LEU A 19 -2.91 7.38 10.97
CA LEU A 19 -2.98 6.25 11.89
C LEU A 19 -1.94 5.18 11.57
N MET A 20 -1.72 4.89 10.29
CA MET A 20 -0.70 3.91 9.86
C MET A 20 0.71 4.39 10.18
N GLN A 21 0.97 5.69 10.02
CA GLN A 21 2.29 6.27 10.28
C GLN A 21 2.60 6.42 11.76
N THR A 22 1.60 6.67 12.60
CA THR A 22 1.81 6.91 14.03
C THR A 22 1.86 5.63 14.87
N ARG A 23 1.41 4.52 14.33
CA ARG A 23 1.57 3.22 15.00
C ARG A 23 2.98 2.71 14.77
N GLU A 24 3.80 2.81 15.79
CA GLU A 24 5.23 2.51 15.74
C GLU A 24 5.52 1.11 15.16
N LYS A 25 4.72 0.11 15.55
CA LYS A 25 4.89 -1.26 15.10
C LYS A 25 4.69 -1.45 13.59
N TYR A 26 3.86 -0.61 12.96
CA TYR A 26 3.49 -0.77 11.55
C TYR A 26 3.87 0.43 10.69
N ARG A 27 4.72 1.30 11.23
CA ARG A 27 5.10 2.54 10.57
C ARG A 27 5.74 2.28 9.21
N GLY A 28 5.14 2.81 8.17
CA GLY A 28 5.64 2.67 6.80
C GLY A 28 5.40 1.31 6.17
N GLN A 29 4.84 0.34 6.89
CA GLN A 29 4.68 -1.04 6.40
C GLN A 29 3.35 -1.30 5.71
N GLY A 30 2.33 -0.49 5.97
CA GLY A 30 0.99 -0.73 5.43
C GLY A 30 0.93 -0.76 3.92
N TRP A 31 1.60 0.17 3.26
CA TRP A 31 1.65 0.22 1.80
C TRP A 31 2.37 -1.00 1.22
N LEU A 32 3.42 -1.47 1.89
CA LEU A 32 4.14 -2.68 1.48
C LEU A 32 3.26 -3.92 1.58
N LEU A 33 2.45 -4.04 2.63
CA LEU A 33 1.50 -5.14 2.78
C LEU A 33 0.48 -5.14 1.63
N ILE A 34 -0.05 -3.98 1.28
CA ILE A 34 -1.01 -3.84 0.18
C ILE A 34 -0.38 -4.26 -1.14
N LEU A 35 0.81 -3.76 -1.45
CA LEU A 35 1.51 -4.10 -2.69
C LEU A 35 1.81 -5.59 -2.79
N LEU A 36 2.31 -6.19 -1.71
CA LEU A 36 2.63 -7.62 -1.70
C LEU A 36 1.38 -8.48 -1.80
N HIS A 37 0.26 -8.04 -1.23
CA HIS A 37 -1.01 -8.73 -1.41
C HIS A 37 -1.48 -8.67 -2.87
N LEU A 38 -1.43 -7.48 -3.48
CA LEU A 38 -1.94 -7.27 -4.84
C LEU A 38 -1.12 -8.01 -5.90
N TYR A 39 0.20 -8.00 -5.77
CA TYR A 39 1.08 -8.57 -6.78
C TYR A 39 1.55 -10.00 -6.47
N GLY A 40 1.37 -10.46 -5.23
CA GLY A 40 1.79 -11.78 -4.77
C GLY A 40 3.26 -11.88 -4.45
N SER A 41 4.12 -11.51 -5.38
CA SER A 41 5.58 -11.49 -5.19
C SER A 41 6.16 -10.29 -5.92
N LEU A 42 7.03 -9.55 -5.24
CA LEU A 42 7.75 -8.41 -5.82
C LEU A 42 9.21 -8.49 -5.41
N THR A 43 10.09 -8.05 -6.30
CA THR A 43 11.50 -7.88 -5.95
C THR A 43 11.66 -6.60 -5.12
N GLN A 44 12.74 -6.51 -4.34
CA GLN A 44 13.05 -5.27 -3.61
C GLN A 44 13.21 -4.08 -4.57
N ARG A 45 13.75 -4.33 -5.75
CA ARG A 45 13.88 -3.31 -6.78
C ARG A 45 12.52 -2.80 -7.27
N GLU A 46 11.58 -3.71 -7.53
CA GLU A 46 10.20 -3.33 -7.91
C GLU A 46 9.52 -2.55 -6.79
N LEU A 47 9.73 -2.94 -5.54
CA LEU A 47 9.20 -2.19 -4.39
C LEU A 47 9.78 -0.78 -4.30
N ILE A 48 11.07 -0.61 -4.58
CA ILE A 48 11.69 0.71 -4.64
C ILE A 48 11.00 1.56 -5.73
N GLU A 49 10.80 1.00 -6.91
CA GLU A 49 10.19 1.69 -8.04
C GLU A 49 8.73 2.07 -7.72
N LEU A 50 7.96 1.14 -7.16
CA LEU A 50 6.54 1.37 -6.86
C LEU A 50 6.32 2.35 -5.71
N THR A 51 7.18 2.35 -4.69
CA THR A 51 7.01 3.19 -3.50
C THR A 51 7.73 4.52 -3.60
N GLY A 52 8.72 4.64 -4.48
CA GLY A 52 9.59 5.81 -4.55
C GLY A 52 10.47 6.00 -3.33
N ARG A 53 10.58 5.00 -2.45
CA ARG A 53 11.38 5.05 -1.24
C ARG A 53 12.86 4.85 -1.57
N ARG A 54 13.71 5.40 -0.71
CA ARG A 54 15.15 5.15 -0.80
C ARG A 54 15.44 3.68 -0.47
N SER A 55 16.42 3.11 -1.14
CA SER A 55 16.84 1.71 -0.96
C SER A 55 17.13 1.38 0.51
N ALA A 56 17.85 2.26 1.20
CA ALA A 56 18.18 2.07 2.62
C ALA A 56 16.91 2.03 3.50
N THR A 57 15.98 2.94 3.27
CA THR A 57 14.71 3.00 4.02
C THR A 57 13.88 1.76 3.78
N LEU A 58 13.75 1.34 2.53
CA LEU A 58 13.00 0.13 2.18
C LEU A 58 13.63 -1.10 2.80
N SER A 59 14.96 -1.23 2.69
CA SER A 59 15.67 -2.36 3.28
C SER A 59 15.44 -2.46 4.79
N GLU A 60 15.51 -1.34 5.48
CA GLU A 60 15.23 -1.28 6.92
C GLU A 60 13.80 -1.71 7.25
N GLN A 61 12.83 -1.24 6.48
CA GLN A 61 11.42 -1.62 6.66
C GLN A 61 11.21 -3.11 6.41
N LEU A 62 11.80 -3.65 5.35
CA LEU A 62 11.71 -5.07 5.04
C LEU A 62 12.41 -5.93 6.10
N ASP A 63 13.54 -5.48 6.63
CA ASP A 63 14.21 -6.16 7.74
C ASP A 63 13.28 -6.26 8.96
N GLY A 64 12.60 -5.19 9.30
CA GLY A 64 11.64 -5.16 10.39
C GLY A 64 10.46 -6.11 10.14
N MET A 65 9.93 -6.12 8.93
CA MET A 65 8.81 -7.00 8.55
C MET A 65 9.23 -8.48 8.57
N GLU A 66 10.44 -8.79 8.11
CA GLU A 66 10.95 -10.15 8.14
C GLU A 66 11.17 -10.64 9.56
N LYS A 67 11.75 -9.81 10.43
CA LYS A 67 11.93 -10.14 11.86
C LYS A 67 10.60 -10.33 12.57
N SER A 68 9.57 -9.61 12.17
CA SER A 68 8.22 -9.77 12.72
C SER A 68 7.45 -10.94 12.12
N GLY A 69 8.04 -11.66 11.16
CA GLY A 69 7.41 -12.82 10.53
C GLY A 69 6.34 -12.48 9.49
N LEU A 70 6.30 -11.25 8.99
CA LEU A 70 5.28 -10.80 8.04
C LEU A 70 5.63 -11.11 6.59
N ILE A 71 6.92 -11.19 6.28
CA ILE A 71 7.42 -11.45 4.92
C ILE A 71 8.55 -12.49 4.96
N LEU A 72 8.76 -13.10 3.80
CA LEU A 72 9.95 -13.89 3.50
C LEU A 72 10.68 -13.23 2.34
N ARG A 73 12.01 -13.23 2.41
CA ARG A 73 12.89 -12.79 1.33
C ARG A 73 13.74 -13.94 0.85
N SER A 74 13.86 -14.08 -0.45
CA SER A 74 14.69 -15.11 -1.08
C SER A 74 15.32 -14.57 -2.34
N LYS A 75 16.47 -15.15 -2.74
CA LYS A 75 17.08 -14.78 -4.00
C LYS A 75 16.19 -15.23 -5.16
N ASN A 76 16.04 -14.35 -6.16
CA ASN A 76 15.29 -14.67 -7.37
C ASN A 76 15.94 -15.84 -8.10
N ALA A 77 15.13 -16.81 -8.54
CA ALA A 77 15.63 -18.01 -9.22
C ALA A 77 16.31 -17.72 -10.56
N GLN A 78 15.86 -16.67 -11.25
CA GLN A 78 16.37 -16.31 -12.57
C GLN A 78 17.52 -15.32 -12.52
N ASP A 79 17.51 -14.39 -11.54
CA ASP A 79 18.56 -13.42 -11.33
C ASP A 79 18.86 -13.29 -9.84
N LYS A 80 19.94 -13.94 -9.41
CA LYS A 80 20.34 -13.99 -8.00
C LYS A 80 20.73 -12.62 -7.41
N ARG A 81 20.85 -11.59 -8.23
CA ARG A 81 21.09 -10.22 -7.78
C ARG A 81 19.81 -9.58 -7.26
N ASN A 82 18.66 -10.10 -7.65
CA ASN A 82 17.35 -9.65 -7.18
C ASN A 82 16.88 -10.49 -5.98
N ILE A 83 16.19 -9.83 -5.07
CA ILE A 83 15.62 -10.47 -3.88
C ILE A 83 14.10 -10.40 -4.01
N ASP A 84 13.47 -11.57 -4.01
CA ASP A 84 12.02 -11.70 -4.02
C ASP A 84 11.46 -11.54 -2.61
N VAL A 85 10.35 -10.83 -2.51
CA VAL A 85 9.65 -10.58 -1.25
C VAL A 85 8.22 -11.10 -1.40
N ILE A 86 7.79 -11.91 -0.45
CA ILE A 86 6.42 -12.44 -0.39
C ILE A 86 5.86 -12.30 1.03
N LEU A 87 4.52 -12.21 1.13
CA LEU A 87 3.86 -12.27 2.43
C LEU A 87 3.88 -13.69 2.98
N THR A 88 4.06 -13.79 4.30
CA THR A 88 3.79 -15.02 5.05
C THR A 88 2.29 -15.12 5.34
N GLU A 89 1.84 -16.23 5.92
CA GLU A 89 0.48 -16.35 6.45
C GLU A 89 0.18 -15.23 7.45
N GLN A 90 1.14 -14.91 8.30
CA GLN A 90 1.04 -13.84 9.29
C GLN A 90 0.90 -12.47 8.61
N GLY A 91 1.67 -12.22 7.56
CA GLY A 91 1.57 -10.99 6.78
C GLY A 91 0.23 -10.85 6.07
N GLN A 92 -0.26 -11.94 5.49
CA GLN A 92 -1.57 -11.97 4.86
C GLN A 92 -2.70 -11.73 5.89
N ALA A 93 -2.59 -12.34 7.07
CA ALA A 93 -3.55 -12.13 8.14
C ALA A 93 -3.59 -10.67 8.60
N LEU A 94 -2.42 -10.04 8.71
CA LEU A 94 -2.35 -8.62 9.05
C LEU A 94 -2.98 -7.75 7.95
N TYR A 95 -2.70 -8.06 6.68
CA TYR A 95 -3.36 -7.37 5.57
C TYR A 95 -4.89 -7.51 5.66
N ASN A 96 -5.40 -8.69 5.95
CA ASN A 96 -6.84 -8.92 6.07
C ASN A 96 -7.47 -8.09 7.18
N VAL A 97 -6.78 -7.88 8.29
CA VAL A 97 -7.24 -7.00 9.37
C VAL A 97 -7.30 -5.55 8.87
N VAL A 98 -6.28 -5.09 8.18
CA VAL A 98 -6.23 -3.74 7.59
C VAL A 98 -7.35 -3.56 6.59
N ASP A 99 -7.53 -4.52 5.68
CA ASP A 99 -8.58 -4.50 4.68
C ASP A 99 -9.98 -4.46 5.32
N THR A 100 -10.22 -5.31 6.30
CA THR A 100 -11.48 -5.36 7.05
C THR A 100 -11.75 -4.03 7.75
N PHE A 101 -10.71 -3.44 8.36
CA PHE A 101 -10.85 -2.13 9.01
C PHE A 101 -11.26 -1.05 8.01
N PHE A 102 -10.60 -0.99 6.85
CA PHE A 102 -10.96 -0.02 5.81
C PHE A 102 -12.37 -0.26 5.28
N VAL A 103 -12.69 -1.51 4.93
CA VAL A 103 -13.99 -1.88 4.36
C VAL A 103 -15.13 -1.65 5.36
N SER A 104 -14.93 -1.96 6.64
CA SER A 104 -15.98 -1.80 7.65
C SER A 104 -16.32 -0.33 7.95
N HIS A 105 -15.43 0.60 7.62
CA HIS A 105 -15.65 2.03 7.83
C HIS A 105 -16.18 2.74 6.59
N ILE A 106 -16.34 2.04 5.48
CA ILE A 106 -16.86 2.59 4.23
C ILE A 106 -18.25 1.98 3.98
N PRO A 107 -19.30 2.80 3.82
CA PRO A 107 -20.67 2.32 3.96
C PRO A 107 -21.21 1.42 2.84
N ASP A 108 -20.62 1.43 1.64
CA ASP A 108 -21.14 0.66 0.50
C ASP A 108 -20.06 0.55 -0.59
N THR A 109 -19.88 -0.67 -1.11
CA THR A 109 -18.90 -0.95 -2.18
C THR A 109 -19.16 -0.16 -3.46
N ALA A 110 -20.42 0.03 -3.83
CA ALA A 110 -20.79 0.83 -5.00
C ALA A 110 -20.45 2.30 -4.80
N GLN A 111 -20.67 2.83 -3.61
CA GLN A 111 -20.30 4.19 -3.25
C GLN A 111 -18.77 4.36 -3.22
N ILE A 112 -18.06 3.37 -2.73
CA ILE A 112 -16.58 3.39 -2.71
C ILE A 112 -16.03 3.53 -4.13
N THR A 113 -16.53 2.73 -5.07
CA THR A 113 -16.08 2.78 -6.45
C THR A 113 -16.34 4.16 -7.06
N ALA A 114 -17.54 4.67 -6.87
CA ALA A 114 -17.90 6.00 -7.37
C ALA A 114 -17.07 7.12 -6.73
N MET A 115 -16.80 7.02 -5.43
CA MET A 115 -15.96 7.96 -4.70
C MET A 115 -14.50 7.85 -5.14
N GLY A 116 -14.04 6.63 -5.38
CA GLY A 116 -12.69 6.37 -5.87
C GLY A 116 -12.43 7.02 -7.22
N ASP A 117 -13.35 6.85 -8.17
CA ASP A 117 -13.24 7.46 -9.49
C ASP A 117 -13.18 8.98 -9.41
N LYS A 118 -14.01 9.58 -8.56
CA LYS A 118 -14.00 11.03 -8.36
C LYS A 118 -12.74 11.52 -7.69
N ALA A 119 -12.25 10.80 -6.70
CA ALA A 119 -11.01 11.14 -6.02
C ALA A 119 -9.82 11.03 -6.98
N ILE A 120 -9.78 10.00 -7.82
CA ILE A 120 -8.75 9.84 -8.85
C ILE A 120 -8.82 11.00 -9.84
N ASN A 121 -10.01 11.37 -10.30
CA ASN A 121 -10.18 12.49 -11.21
C ASN A 121 -9.74 13.81 -10.58
N ALA A 122 -10.11 14.06 -9.33
CA ALA A 122 -9.70 15.25 -8.61
C ALA A 122 -8.19 15.32 -8.42
N LEU A 123 -7.55 14.20 -8.07
CA LEU A 123 -6.10 14.10 -7.93
C LEU A 123 -5.40 14.27 -9.30
N THR A 124 -5.98 13.71 -10.36
CA THR A 124 -5.45 13.87 -11.73
C THR A 124 -5.45 15.34 -12.16
N LEU A 125 -6.50 16.08 -11.83
CA LEU A 125 -6.58 17.51 -12.13
C LEU A 125 -5.59 18.33 -11.30
N ALA A 126 -5.39 17.96 -10.03
CA ALA A 126 -4.48 18.66 -9.13
C ALA A 126 -3.01 18.32 -9.38
N PHE A 127 -2.72 17.04 -9.72
CA PHE A 127 -1.35 16.51 -9.85
C PHE A 127 -1.22 15.62 -11.09
N PRO A 128 -1.32 16.19 -12.30
CA PRO A 128 -1.46 15.40 -13.53
C PRO A 128 -0.26 14.50 -13.87
N VAL A 129 0.93 14.82 -13.36
CA VAL A 129 2.16 14.09 -13.69
C VAL A 129 2.32 12.82 -12.83
N GLN A 130 1.83 12.83 -11.60
CA GLN A 130 2.08 11.74 -10.65
C GLN A 130 1.17 10.54 -10.88
N ILE A 131 -0.05 10.75 -11.32
CA ILE A 131 -1.03 9.67 -11.47
C ILE A 131 -0.73 8.80 -12.69
N SER A 132 -0.15 9.36 -13.74
CA SER A 132 0.22 8.61 -14.93
C SER A 132 1.30 7.54 -14.67
N THR A 133 2.01 7.62 -13.56
CA THR A 133 3.05 6.67 -13.18
C THR A 133 2.56 5.57 -12.25
N ILE A 134 1.30 5.62 -11.81
CA ILE A 134 0.74 4.59 -10.93
C ILE A 134 0.46 3.33 -11.76
N PRO A 135 1.05 2.16 -11.39
CA PRO A 135 0.78 0.92 -12.12
C PRO A 135 -0.69 0.56 -12.00
N GLN A 136 -1.30 0.23 -13.11
CA GLN A 136 -2.67 -0.30 -13.09
C GLN A 136 -2.62 -1.79 -12.76
N VAL A 137 -3.40 -2.17 -11.79
CA VAL A 137 -3.51 -3.56 -11.33
C VAL A 137 -4.57 -4.30 -12.14
#